data_4af7ffc0665b47b78449724aa81dac97
#
_entry.id   4af7ffc0665b47b78449724aa81dac97
#
_cell.length_a   1.000
_cell.length_b   1.000
_cell.length_c   1.000
_cell.angle_alpha   90.00
_cell.angle_beta   90.00
_cell.angle_gamma   90.00
#
_symmetry.space_group_name_H-M   'P 1'
#
loop_
_entity.id
_entity.type
_entity.pdbx_description
1 polymer ?
#
loop_
_entity_poly.entity_id
_entity_poly.type
_entity_poly.pdbx_seq_one_letter_code
_entity_poly.pdbx_strand_id
1 'polypeptide(L)'
;MLSERQQKILQAIVEQYAEVASPVGSSLLAKVFNVSSATIRSEMAELEKHGFINQPHTSAGRIPTDKGYRFYVNNLAASIPGSPAERRAEKALATRVSGGGVSEQVIKNAVDTLVDLTHNLGIATIGDQLYMSGLSNLFGQPEFMNSGQVREVARLLDNLEPWLYEAAPNEPLSVYIGQENPIGRSAGCSLIVSRFRSNFSDRSYIGVLTTLIS
;
A
#
# COMPACT_ATOMS: atom_id res chain seq x y z
N MET A 1 -11.53 -12.26 -18.35
CA MET A 1 -12.18 -11.32 -17.41
C MET A 1 -12.64 -12.15 -16.21
N LEU A 2 -12.41 -11.71 -14.98
CA LEU A 2 -12.85 -12.45 -13.78
C LEU A 2 -14.37 -12.43 -13.65
N SER A 3 -14.97 -13.54 -13.22
CA SER A 3 -16.39 -13.59 -12.83
C SER A 3 -16.62 -12.73 -11.57
N GLU A 4 -17.84 -12.29 -11.34
CA GLU A 4 -18.20 -11.52 -10.13
C GLU A 4 -17.84 -12.27 -8.83
N ARG A 5 -18.00 -13.59 -8.81
CA ARG A 5 -17.59 -14.44 -7.68
C ARG A 5 -16.08 -14.43 -7.48
N GLN A 6 -15.30 -14.56 -8.56
CA GLN A 6 -13.83 -14.52 -8.51
C GLN A 6 -13.33 -13.17 -8.01
N GLN A 7 -13.95 -12.07 -8.44
CA GLN A 7 -13.62 -10.72 -7.95
C GLN A 7 -13.84 -10.60 -6.44
N LYS A 8 -14.99 -11.06 -5.93
CA LYS A 8 -15.31 -11.05 -4.50
C LYS A 8 -14.37 -11.96 -3.69
N ILE A 9 -14.01 -13.13 -4.22
CA ILE A 9 -13.05 -14.04 -3.57
C ILE A 9 -11.67 -13.40 -3.53
N LEU A 10 -11.19 -12.78 -4.62
CA LEU A 10 -9.92 -12.07 -4.65
C LEU A 10 -9.90 -10.91 -3.64
N GLN A 11 -10.97 -10.11 -3.61
CA GLN A 11 -11.12 -9.04 -2.62
C GLN A 11 -11.00 -9.58 -1.19
N ALA A 12 -11.73 -10.64 -0.85
CA ALA A 12 -11.69 -11.24 0.49
C ALA A 12 -10.29 -11.82 0.82
N ILE A 13 -9.57 -12.36 -0.17
CA ILE A 13 -8.18 -12.82 0.01
C ILE A 13 -7.27 -11.64 0.34
N VAL A 14 -7.35 -10.54 -0.41
CA VAL A 14 -6.53 -9.35 -0.19
C VAL A 14 -6.80 -8.74 1.19
N GLU A 15 -8.06 -8.53 1.54
CA GLU A 15 -8.47 -7.96 2.83
C GLU A 15 -8.02 -8.82 4.01
N GLN A 16 -8.26 -10.14 3.93
CA GLN A 16 -7.87 -11.06 5.00
C GLN A 16 -6.36 -11.16 5.14
N TYR A 17 -5.64 -11.16 4.03
CA TYR A 17 -4.18 -11.23 4.04
C TYR A 17 -3.56 -9.95 4.59
N ALA A 18 -4.09 -8.78 4.23
CA ALA A 18 -3.66 -7.49 4.78
C ALA A 18 -3.88 -7.38 6.30
N GLU A 19 -4.93 -8.03 6.82
CA GLU A 19 -5.25 -8.02 8.26
C GLU A 19 -4.36 -8.97 9.08
N VAL A 20 -4.11 -10.18 8.56
CA VAL A 20 -3.52 -11.27 9.36
C VAL A 20 -2.09 -11.62 8.95
N ALA A 21 -1.61 -11.14 7.80
CA ALA A 21 -0.30 -11.47 7.22
C ALA A 21 -0.04 -13.00 7.10
N SER A 22 -1.10 -13.78 6.84
CA SER A 22 -1.03 -15.23 6.76
C SER A 22 -1.79 -15.75 5.54
N PRO A 23 -1.30 -16.80 4.84
CA PRO A 23 -1.96 -17.34 3.66
C PRO A 23 -3.41 -17.74 3.92
N VAL A 24 -4.32 -17.30 3.06
CA VAL A 24 -5.77 -17.46 3.21
C VAL A 24 -6.24 -18.83 2.75
N GLY A 25 -6.81 -19.61 3.66
CA GLY A 25 -7.29 -20.96 3.39
C GLY A 25 -8.69 -21.00 2.80
N SER A 26 -8.97 -22.00 1.94
CA SER A 26 -10.29 -22.18 1.32
C SER A 26 -11.42 -22.44 2.34
N SER A 27 -11.11 -23.00 3.50
CA SER A 27 -12.11 -23.27 4.55
C SER A 27 -12.67 -22.01 5.20
N LEU A 28 -11.84 -20.97 5.33
CA LEU A 28 -12.26 -19.66 5.82
C LEU A 28 -13.24 -19.01 4.83
N LEU A 29 -12.85 -18.93 3.58
CA LEU A 29 -13.66 -18.34 2.51
C LEU A 29 -14.95 -19.13 2.25
N ALA A 30 -14.93 -20.45 2.39
CA ALA A 30 -16.12 -21.28 2.27
C ALA A 30 -17.22 -20.86 3.26
N LYS A 31 -16.85 -20.49 4.48
CA LYS A 31 -17.78 -19.97 5.50
C LYS A 31 -18.30 -18.58 5.12
N VAL A 32 -17.42 -17.69 4.66
CA VAL A 32 -17.77 -16.31 4.27
C VAL A 32 -18.75 -16.30 3.10
N PHE A 33 -18.50 -17.14 2.09
CA PHE A 33 -19.31 -17.19 0.87
C PHE A 33 -20.48 -18.21 0.92
N ASN A 34 -20.62 -18.95 2.01
CA ASN A 34 -21.64 -19.99 2.19
C ASN A 34 -21.64 -21.01 1.02
N VAL A 35 -20.48 -21.49 0.64
CA VAL A 35 -20.28 -22.52 -0.39
C VAL A 35 -19.32 -23.61 0.09
N SER A 36 -19.17 -24.69 -0.67
CA SER A 36 -18.24 -25.77 -0.32
C SER A 36 -16.78 -25.28 -0.43
N SER A 37 -15.89 -25.84 0.41
CA SER A 37 -14.44 -25.60 0.30
C SER A 37 -13.88 -26.10 -1.05
N ALA A 38 -14.51 -27.10 -1.67
CA ALA A 38 -14.14 -27.56 -3.00
C ALA A 38 -14.43 -26.51 -4.08
N THR A 39 -15.57 -25.84 -3.99
CA THR A 39 -15.93 -24.72 -4.88
C THR A 39 -14.91 -23.58 -4.75
N ILE A 40 -14.57 -23.18 -3.52
CA ILE A 40 -13.56 -22.13 -3.29
C ILE A 40 -12.20 -22.53 -3.85
N ARG A 41 -11.76 -23.78 -3.67
CA ARG A 41 -10.49 -24.26 -4.25
C ARG A 41 -10.46 -24.17 -5.77
N SER A 42 -11.58 -24.50 -6.44
CA SER A 42 -11.69 -24.37 -7.88
C SER A 42 -11.55 -22.91 -8.33
N GLU A 43 -12.24 -21.98 -7.66
CA GLU A 43 -12.12 -20.55 -7.97
C GLU A 43 -10.72 -19.99 -7.67
N MET A 44 -10.10 -20.42 -6.55
CA MET A 44 -8.72 -20.06 -6.22
C MET A 44 -7.73 -20.59 -7.28
N ALA A 45 -7.91 -21.82 -7.78
CA ALA A 45 -7.07 -22.37 -8.83
C ALA A 45 -7.15 -21.56 -10.14
N GLU A 46 -8.33 -21.09 -10.51
CA GLU A 46 -8.48 -20.20 -11.68
C GLU A 46 -7.85 -18.81 -11.42
N LEU A 47 -8.00 -18.23 -10.23
CA LEU A 47 -7.34 -16.97 -9.85
C LEU A 47 -5.82 -17.12 -9.89
N GLU A 48 -5.28 -18.24 -9.42
CA GLU A 48 -3.85 -18.56 -9.44
C GLU A 48 -3.34 -18.73 -10.87
N LYS A 49 -4.05 -19.48 -11.71
CA LYS A 49 -3.75 -19.64 -13.15
C LYS A 49 -3.70 -18.30 -13.89
N HIS A 50 -4.54 -17.35 -13.49
CA HIS A 50 -4.54 -15.99 -14.04
C HIS A 50 -3.51 -15.07 -13.37
N GLY A 51 -2.76 -15.56 -12.37
CA GLY A 51 -1.68 -14.84 -11.71
C GLY A 51 -2.13 -13.75 -10.71
N PHE A 52 -3.36 -13.81 -10.18
CA PHE A 52 -3.85 -12.86 -9.18
C PHE A 52 -3.47 -13.25 -7.74
N ILE A 53 -3.30 -14.54 -7.52
CA ILE A 53 -2.87 -15.10 -6.23
C ILE A 53 -1.82 -16.19 -6.50
N ASN A 54 -1.05 -16.54 -5.47
CA ASN A 54 -0.13 -17.68 -5.54
C ASN A 54 -0.20 -18.53 -4.27
N GLN A 55 0.37 -19.71 -4.32
CA GLN A 55 0.55 -20.60 -3.18
C GLN A 55 2.01 -20.57 -2.76
N PRO A 56 2.38 -20.01 -1.60
CA PRO A 56 3.79 -19.90 -1.21
C PRO A 56 4.46 -21.25 -0.96
N HIS A 57 3.72 -22.29 -0.52
CA HIS A 57 4.19 -23.67 -0.38
C HIS A 57 3.01 -24.64 -0.37
N THR A 58 3.26 -25.92 -0.65
CA THR A 58 2.27 -26.97 -0.98
C THR A 58 1.09 -27.11 0.01
N SER A 59 1.31 -26.82 1.29
CA SER A 59 0.27 -26.92 2.33
C SER A 59 -0.34 -25.57 2.72
N ALA A 60 0.14 -24.46 2.15
CA ALA A 60 -0.34 -23.13 2.47
C ALA A 60 -1.68 -22.80 1.80
N GLY A 61 -2.36 -21.79 2.34
CA GLY A 61 -3.43 -21.10 1.64
C GLY A 61 -2.90 -20.32 0.43
N ARG A 62 -3.56 -19.25 0.08
CA ARG A 62 -3.17 -18.38 -1.04
C ARG A 62 -2.85 -16.98 -0.52
N ILE A 63 -1.89 -16.33 -1.18
CA ILE A 63 -1.52 -14.93 -0.96
C ILE A 63 -1.75 -14.13 -2.24
N PRO A 64 -2.05 -12.83 -2.16
CA PRO A 64 -2.17 -11.97 -3.33
C PRO A 64 -0.82 -11.79 -4.02
N THR A 65 -0.82 -11.62 -5.35
CA THR A 65 0.31 -11.13 -6.12
C THR A 65 0.20 -9.61 -6.33
N ASP A 66 1.24 -8.95 -6.86
CA ASP A 66 1.16 -7.54 -7.27
C ASP A 66 -0.02 -7.28 -8.20
N LYS A 67 -0.30 -8.20 -9.12
CA LYS A 67 -1.46 -8.16 -10.00
C LYS A 67 -2.79 -8.26 -9.25
N GLY A 68 -2.84 -9.08 -8.21
CA GLY A 68 -4.01 -9.19 -7.32
C GLY A 68 -4.27 -7.90 -6.57
N TYR A 69 -3.23 -7.32 -5.96
CA TYR A 69 -3.32 -6.02 -5.29
C TYR A 69 -3.71 -4.90 -6.27
N ARG A 70 -3.13 -4.86 -7.48
CA ARG A 70 -3.48 -3.88 -8.51
C ARG A 70 -4.96 -3.96 -8.89
N PHE A 71 -5.47 -5.16 -9.08
CA PHE A 71 -6.88 -5.38 -9.36
C PHE A 71 -7.76 -4.87 -8.22
N TYR A 72 -7.39 -5.17 -6.97
CA TYR A 72 -8.10 -4.73 -5.77
C TYR A 72 -8.14 -3.19 -5.68
N VAL A 73 -6.98 -2.52 -5.79
CA VAL A 73 -6.87 -1.06 -5.73
C VAL A 73 -7.70 -0.38 -6.82
N ASN A 74 -7.65 -0.88 -8.05
CA ASN A 74 -8.42 -0.32 -9.16
C ASN A 74 -9.95 -0.44 -8.93
N ASN A 75 -10.40 -1.48 -8.21
CA ASN A 75 -11.81 -1.65 -7.88
C ASN A 75 -12.24 -0.89 -6.62
N LEU A 76 -11.31 -0.65 -5.67
CA LEU A 76 -11.57 0.19 -4.49
C LEU A 76 -11.89 1.62 -4.89
N ALA A 77 -11.15 2.19 -5.83
CA ALA A 77 -11.35 3.56 -6.30
C ALA A 77 -12.76 3.79 -6.87
N ALA A 78 -13.44 2.72 -7.30
CA ALA A 78 -14.82 2.77 -7.79
C ALA A 78 -15.89 2.67 -6.69
N SER A 79 -15.51 2.34 -5.44
CA SER A 79 -16.49 1.76 -4.50
C SER A 79 -16.89 2.62 -3.31
N ILE A 80 -16.10 3.61 -2.81
CA ILE A 80 -16.46 4.28 -1.54
C ILE A 80 -16.01 5.75 -1.46
N PRO A 81 -16.79 6.73 -1.90
CA PRO A 81 -16.68 8.08 -1.37
C PRO A 81 -17.37 8.15 0.02
N GLY A 82 -16.62 8.55 1.06
CA GLY A 82 -17.18 8.95 2.34
C GLY A 82 -17.35 7.87 3.40
N SER A 83 -16.45 6.87 3.46
CA SER A 83 -16.45 5.91 4.57
C SER A 83 -16.20 6.58 5.94
N PRO A 84 -16.67 6.00 7.07
CA PRO A 84 -16.37 6.54 8.40
C PRO A 84 -14.86 6.65 8.69
N ALA A 85 -14.04 5.75 8.13
CA ALA A 85 -12.58 5.78 8.25
C ALA A 85 -11.99 6.95 7.47
N GLU A 86 -12.44 7.18 6.24
CA GLU A 86 -12.02 8.30 5.40
C GLU A 86 -12.35 9.65 6.04
N ARG A 87 -13.57 9.83 6.55
CA ARG A 87 -13.96 11.05 7.28
C ARG A 87 -13.14 11.29 8.55
N ARG A 88 -12.74 10.23 9.27
CA ARG A 88 -11.85 10.35 10.43
C ARG A 88 -10.45 10.77 10.02
N ALA A 89 -9.90 10.18 8.96
CA ALA A 89 -8.59 10.51 8.42
C ALA A 89 -8.56 11.95 7.91
N GLU A 90 -9.56 12.36 7.13
CA GLU A 90 -9.72 13.73 6.64
C GLU A 90 -9.77 14.74 7.80
N LYS A 91 -10.60 14.48 8.82
CA LYS A 91 -10.70 15.31 10.00
C LYS A 91 -9.38 15.40 10.79
N ALA A 92 -8.67 14.27 10.95
CA ALA A 92 -7.39 14.23 11.64
C ALA A 92 -6.33 15.06 10.91
N LEU A 93 -6.23 14.90 9.58
CA LEU A 93 -5.34 15.70 8.73
C LEU A 93 -5.71 17.18 8.78
N ALA A 94 -6.98 17.52 8.56
CA ALA A 94 -7.44 18.91 8.60
C ALA A 94 -7.13 19.58 9.93
N THR A 95 -7.34 18.92 11.06
CA THR A 95 -7.08 19.47 12.40
C THR A 95 -5.61 19.76 12.62
N ARG A 96 -4.70 18.86 12.20
CA ARG A 96 -3.25 19.01 12.41
C ARG A 96 -2.62 19.99 11.40
N VAL A 97 -3.14 20.03 10.18
CA VAL A 97 -2.65 20.92 9.11
C VAL A 97 -3.15 22.37 9.30
N SER A 98 -4.35 22.56 9.83
CA SER A 98 -4.94 23.89 10.08
C SER A 98 -4.33 24.66 11.25
N GLY A 99 -3.42 24.08 12.01
CA GLY A 99 -2.84 24.63 13.23
C GLY A 99 -1.87 25.81 13.08
N GLY A 100 -1.81 26.47 11.91
CA GLY A 100 -1.21 27.79 11.70
C GLY A 100 0.27 27.91 12.13
N GLY A 101 1.15 27.06 11.60
CA GLY A 101 2.60 27.12 11.80
C GLY A 101 3.37 27.53 10.55
N VAL A 102 4.70 27.66 10.67
CA VAL A 102 5.62 27.73 9.54
C VAL A 102 5.35 26.51 8.65
N SER A 103 5.40 26.68 7.33
CA SER A 103 5.06 25.64 6.33
C SER A 103 5.74 24.29 6.58
N GLU A 104 6.97 24.30 7.09
CA GLU A 104 7.72 23.11 7.48
C GLU A 104 7.01 22.32 8.60
N GLN A 105 6.51 22.99 9.63
CA GLN A 105 5.79 22.32 10.73
C GLN A 105 4.48 21.70 10.27
N VAL A 106 3.76 22.36 9.36
CA VAL A 106 2.52 21.83 8.77
C VAL A 106 2.79 20.52 8.02
N ILE A 107 3.88 20.45 7.26
CA ILE A 107 4.25 19.23 6.53
C ILE A 107 4.70 18.13 7.48
N LYS A 108 5.53 18.43 8.48
CA LYS A 108 5.88 17.44 9.50
C LYS A 108 4.63 16.86 10.16
N ASN A 109 3.69 17.73 10.57
CA ASN A 109 2.43 17.30 11.17
C ASN A 109 1.59 16.42 10.22
N ALA A 110 1.58 16.73 8.92
CA ALA A 110 0.87 15.93 7.92
C ALA A 110 1.53 14.54 7.76
N VAL A 111 2.85 14.48 7.66
CA VAL A 111 3.61 13.22 7.60
C VAL A 111 3.39 12.38 8.85
N ASP A 112 3.52 12.97 10.05
CA ASP A 112 3.28 12.27 11.31
C ASP A 112 1.84 11.76 11.41
N THR A 113 0.87 12.53 10.90
CA THR A 113 -0.54 12.07 10.85
C THR A 113 -0.72 10.88 9.93
N LEU A 114 -0.06 10.87 8.77
CA LEU A 114 -0.08 9.70 7.88
C LEU A 114 0.53 8.46 8.56
N VAL A 115 1.64 8.63 9.28
CA VAL A 115 2.27 7.56 10.05
C VAL A 115 1.32 7.00 11.12
N ASP A 116 0.68 7.88 11.90
CA ASP A 116 -0.28 7.50 12.93
C ASP A 116 -1.51 6.74 12.37
N LEU A 117 -1.95 7.12 11.16
CA LEU A 117 -3.13 6.51 10.52
C LEU A 117 -2.81 5.18 9.82
N THR A 118 -1.62 5.08 9.23
CA THR A 118 -1.27 3.95 8.36
C THR A 118 -0.32 2.96 8.99
N HIS A 119 0.37 3.34 10.07
CA HIS A 119 1.45 2.59 10.69
C HIS A 119 2.57 2.18 9.72
N ASN A 120 2.83 3.05 8.72
CA ASN A 120 3.85 2.89 7.70
C ASN A 120 4.82 4.07 7.70
N LEU A 121 5.79 4.08 6.77
CA LEU A 121 6.68 5.21 6.59
C LEU A 121 5.96 6.33 5.84
N GLY A 122 5.77 7.47 6.49
CA GLY A 122 5.29 8.70 5.88
C GLY A 122 6.44 9.49 5.26
N ILE A 123 6.22 10.06 4.08
CA ILE A 123 7.17 10.88 3.35
C ILE A 123 6.52 12.16 2.82
N ALA A 124 7.29 13.24 2.74
CA ALA A 124 6.90 14.41 1.96
C ALA A 124 8.13 15.13 1.41
N THR A 125 7.97 15.81 0.28
CA THR A 125 9.00 16.69 -0.30
C THR A 125 8.43 18.08 -0.51
N ILE A 126 9.23 19.10 -0.19
CA ILE A 126 8.95 20.51 -0.52
C ILE A 126 10.23 21.12 -1.09
N GLY A 127 10.22 21.53 -2.34
CA GLY A 127 11.47 21.88 -3.01
C GLY A 127 12.45 20.72 -2.84
N ASP A 128 13.70 21.01 -2.51
CA ASP A 128 14.77 20.01 -2.38
C ASP A 128 14.84 19.39 -0.97
N GLN A 129 13.79 19.53 -0.16
CA GLN A 129 13.77 19.00 1.20
C GLN A 129 12.88 17.76 1.29
N LEU A 130 13.44 16.67 1.80
CA LEU A 130 12.75 15.41 2.09
C LEU A 130 12.44 15.30 3.58
N TYR A 131 11.18 15.08 3.92
CA TYR A 131 10.68 14.82 5.27
C TYR A 131 10.25 13.37 5.34
N MET A 132 10.70 12.65 6.36
CA MET A 132 10.34 11.26 6.61
C MET A 132 10.03 11.07 8.09
N SER A 133 9.01 10.23 8.39
CA SER A 133 8.67 9.79 9.73
C SER A 133 8.16 8.35 9.70
N GLY A 134 8.39 7.58 10.77
CA GLY A 134 7.90 6.21 10.86
C GLY A 134 8.84 5.14 10.28
N LEU A 135 10.15 5.40 10.17
CA LEU A 135 11.14 4.40 9.76
C LEU A 135 11.10 3.12 10.62
N SER A 136 10.82 3.26 11.92
CA SER A 136 10.66 2.13 12.83
C SER A 136 9.47 1.24 12.47
N ASN A 137 8.38 1.81 11.93
CA ASN A 137 7.24 1.04 11.47
C ASN A 137 7.59 0.23 10.22
N LEU A 138 8.33 0.83 9.29
CA LEU A 138 8.79 0.15 8.09
C LEU A 138 9.72 -1.02 8.45
N PHE A 139 10.78 -0.78 9.21
CA PHE A 139 11.75 -1.82 9.59
C PHE A 139 11.25 -2.79 10.67
N GLY A 140 10.15 -2.47 11.35
CA GLY A 140 9.46 -3.36 12.29
C GLY A 140 8.60 -4.44 11.63
N GLN A 141 8.41 -4.38 10.31
CA GLN A 141 7.66 -5.39 9.56
C GLN A 141 8.41 -6.73 9.54
N PRO A 142 7.70 -7.87 9.60
CA PRO A 142 8.32 -9.21 9.65
C PRO A 142 9.28 -9.51 8.49
N GLU A 143 9.03 -8.92 7.33
CA GLU A 143 9.83 -9.08 6.10
C GLU A 143 11.27 -8.59 6.27
N PHE A 144 11.51 -7.61 7.15
CA PHE A 144 12.84 -7.06 7.41
C PHE A 144 13.70 -7.89 8.36
N MET A 145 13.21 -9.04 8.81
CA MET A 145 14.04 -10.02 9.53
C MET A 145 15.22 -10.52 8.67
N ASN A 146 15.17 -10.33 7.34
CA ASN A 146 16.23 -10.67 6.39
C ASN A 146 17.10 -9.44 6.05
N SER A 147 18.40 -9.52 6.34
CA SER A 147 19.38 -8.43 6.11
C SER A 147 19.48 -7.96 4.63
N GLY A 148 19.06 -8.79 3.67
CA GLY A 148 19.03 -8.44 2.24
C GLY A 148 18.02 -7.35 1.92
N GLN A 149 16.80 -7.47 2.43
CA GLN A 149 15.73 -6.49 2.20
C GLN A 149 16.01 -5.15 2.85
N VAL A 150 16.60 -5.13 4.04
CA VAL A 150 17.02 -3.89 4.72
C VAL A 150 17.94 -3.05 3.82
N ARG A 151 18.91 -3.69 3.15
CA ARG A 151 19.84 -3.01 2.25
C ARG A 151 19.14 -2.42 1.02
N GLU A 152 18.22 -3.17 0.43
CA GLU A 152 17.48 -2.70 -0.75
C GLU A 152 16.54 -1.54 -0.41
N VAL A 153 15.91 -1.59 0.76
CA VAL A 153 15.08 -0.47 1.24
C VAL A 153 15.93 0.75 1.58
N ALA A 154 17.09 0.58 2.21
CA ALA A 154 18.00 1.69 2.46
C ALA A 154 18.41 2.39 1.14
N ARG A 155 18.76 1.61 0.11
CA ARG A 155 19.05 2.16 -1.24
C ARG A 155 17.87 2.88 -1.88
N LEU A 156 16.64 2.36 -1.66
CA LEU A 156 15.42 3.00 -2.12
C LEU A 156 15.26 4.37 -1.45
N LEU A 157 15.45 4.44 -0.13
CA LEU A 157 15.32 5.68 0.63
C LEU A 157 16.38 6.72 0.22
N ASP A 158 17.62 6.29 -0.01
CA ASP A 158 18.71 7.15 -0.50
C ASP A 158 18.43 7.77 -1.88
N ASN A 159 17.59 7.13 -2.70
CA ASN A 159 17.24 7.58 -4.05
C ASN A 159 15.79 8.09 -4.18
N LEU A 160 15.05 8.15 -3.09
CA LEU A 160 13.62 8.47 -3.10
C LEU A 160 13.35 9.87 -3.63
N GLU A 161 14.08 10.87 -3.14
CA GLU A 161 13.92 12.27 -3.53
C GLU A 161 14.23 12.49 -5.02
N PRO A 162 15.43 12.15 -5.55
CA PRO A 162 15.71 12.27 -6.97
C PRO A 162 14.66 11.59 -7.85
N TRP A 163 14.20 10.41 -7.43
CA TRP A 163 13.21 9.67 -8.19
C TRP A 163 11.83 10.37 -8.23
N LEU A 164 11.36 10.91 -7.09
CA LEU A 164 10.10 11.65 -7.05
C LEU A 164 10.11 12.85 -8.01
N TYR A 165 11.25 13.49 -8.17
CA TYR A 165 11.45 14.57 -9.14
C TYR A 165 11.50 14.08 -10.58
N GLU A 166 12.22 13.00 -10.84
CA GLU A 166 12.40 12.44 -12.19
C GLU A 166 11.11 11.78 -12.69
N ALA A 167 10.47 10.95 -11.89
CA ALA A 167 9.22 10.28 -12.22
C ALA A 167 8.06 11.25 -12.35
N ALA A 168 8.12 12.40 -11.63
CA ALA A 168 7.10 13.46 -11.63
C ALA A 168 5.67 12.90 -11.71
N PRO A 169 5.19 12.15 -10.70
CA PRO A 169 3.83 11.61 -10.74
C PRO A 169 2.82 12.72 -11.07
N ASN A 170 2.17 12.63 -12.23
CA ASN A 170 1.30 13.70 -12.74
C ASN A 170 -0.14 13.54 -12.26
N GLU A 171 -0.51 12.34 -11.83
CA GLU A 171 -1.83 12.05 -11.29
C GLU A 171 -1.97 12.64 -9.88
N PRO A 172 -3.18 13.08 -9.50
CA PRO A 172 -3.45 13.56 -8.14
C PRO A 172 -3.06 12.54 -7.07
N LEU A 173 -3.23 11.25 -7.34
CA LEU A 173 -2.81 10.14 -6.51
C LEU A 173 -2.22 9.04 -7.39
N SER A 174 -0.99 8.66 -7.12
CA SER A 174 -0.30 7.56 -7.79
C SER A 174 -0.02 6.43 -6.81
N VAL A 175 -0.28 5.20 -7.23
CA VAL A 175 -0.03 3.98 -6.44
C VAL A 175 0.88 3.06 -7.24
N TYR A 176 2.04 2.74 -6.70
CA TYR A 176 3.01 1.82 -7.28
C TYR A 176 3.10 0.58 -6.38
N ILE A 177 2.80 -0.60 -6.91
CA ILE A 177 2.70 -1.85 -6.14
C ILE A 177 3.87 -2.76 -6.50
N GLY A 178 4.72 -3.10 -5.53
CA GLY A 178 5.81 -4.07 -5.69
C GLY A 178 6.64 -3.84 -6.94
N GLN A 179 6.54 -4.72 -7.92
CA GLN A 179 7.28 -4.67 -9.19
C GLN A 179 6.97 -3.45 -10.07
N GLU A 180 5.86 -2.77 -9.84
CA GLU A 180 5.52 -1.53 -10.54
C GLU A 180 6.31 -0.34 -10.03
N ASN A 181 6.82 -0.42 -8.80
CA ASN A 181 7.62 0.64 -8.19
C ASN A 181 9.00 0.68 -8.87
N PRO A 182 9.31 1.73 -9.65
CA PRO A 182 10.53 1.76 -10.45
C PRO A 182 11.81 1.78 -9.64
N ILE A 183 11.79 2.28 -8.41
CA ILE A 183 12.94 2.27 -7.50
C ILE A 183 12.91 1.15 -6.46
N GLY A 184 11.74 0.64 -6.13
CA GLY A 184 11.54 -0.33 -5.06
C GLY A 184 11.30 -1.76 -5.51
N ARG A 185 11.56 -2.10 -6.78
CA ARG A 185 11.31 -3.47 -7.31
C ARG A 185 12.01 -4.55 -6.50
N SER A 186 13.28 -4.35 -6.20
CA SER A 186 14.08 -5.31 -5.43
C SER A 186 13.77 -5.31 -3.94
N ALA A 187 13.18 -4.23 -3.44
CA ALA A 187 12.81 -4.07 -2.04
C ALA A 187 11.40 -4.60 -1.70
N GLY A 188 10.60 -4.96 -2.72
CA GLY A 188 9.22 -5.39 -2.51
C GLY A 188 8.32 -4.32 -1.88
N CYS A 189 8.69 -3.04 -2.04
CA CYS A 189 7.95 -1.93 -1.43
C CYS A 189 6.90 -1.37 -2.38
N SER A 190 5.78 -0.93 -1.81
CA SER A 190 4.75 -0.17 -2.49
C SER A 190 4.79 1.29 -2.06
N LEU A 191 4.52 2.19 -2.99
CA LEU A 191 4.50 3.63 -2.76
C LEU A 191 3.13 4.19 -3.17
N ILE A 192 2.50 4.89 -2.24
CA ILE A 192 1.31 5.69 -2.49
C ILE A 192 1.74 7.14 -2.36
N VAL A 193 1.60 7.93 -3.43
CA VAL A 193 2.08 9.31 -3.45
C VAL A 193 1.08 10.23 -4.13
N SER A 194 0.89 11.40 -3.54
CA SER A 194 0.06 12.48 -4.06
C SER A 194 0.92 13.71 -4.30
N ARG A 195 0.70 14.35 -5.44
CA ARG A 195 1.29 15.65 -5.73
C ARG A 195 0.43 16.76 -5.11
N PHE A 196 1.06 17.75 -4.52
CA PHE A 196 0.39 18.95 -4.06
C PHE A 196 1.17 20.21 -4.42
N ARG A 197 0.51 21.36 -4.38
CA ARG A 197 1.15 22.67 -4.55
C ARG A 197 1.43 23.27 -3.20
N SER A 198 2.65 23.74 -3.00
CA SER A 198 3.03 24.54 -1.83
C SER A 198 3.39 25.96 -2.27
N ASN A 199 3.43 26.88 -1.31
CA ASN A 199 3.88 28.24 -1.59
C ASN A 199 5.37 28.33 -1.97
N PHE A 200 6.12 27.23 -1.84
CA PHE A 200 7.57 27.15 -2.08
C PHE A 200 7.96 26.36 -3.31
N SER A 201 7.06 25.50 -3.81
CA SER A 201 7.34 24.65 -4.96
C SER A 201 6.06 24.15 -5.61
N ASP A 202 6.04 24.18 -6.94
CA ASP A 202 4.99 23.55 -7.74
C ASP A 202 5.12 22.02 -7.78
N ARG A 203 6.25 21.49 -7.30
CA ARG A 203 6.56 20.06 -7.26
C ARG A 203 6.78 19.63 -5.82
N SER A 204 5.70 19.45 -5.11
CA SER A 204 5.71 18.90 -3.76
C SER A 204 4.92 17.59 -3.74
N TYR A 205 5.41 16.62 -2.99
CA TYR A 205 4.82 15.28 -2.89
C TYR A 205 4.61 14.91 -1.44
N ILE A 206 3.53 14.19 -1.16
CA ILE A 206 3.27 13.57 0.13
C ILE A 206 2.81 12.14 -0.10
N GLY A 207 3.25 11.21 0.72
CA GLY A 207 2.91 9.81 0.50
C GLY A 207 3.28 8.88 1.63
N VAL A 208 3.04 7.61 1.36
CA VAL A 208 3.32 6.49 2.27
C VAL A 208 4.08 5.43 1.52
N LEU A 209 5.19 4.97 2.12
CA LEU A 209 5.93 3.79 1.68
C LEU A 209 5.60 2.64 2.63
N THR A 210 5.20 1.52 2.06
CA THR A 210 4.88 0.29 2.78
C THR A 210 5.53 -0.90 2.11
N THR A 211 5.74 -2.00 2.84
CA THR A 211 6.08 -3.29 2.24
C THR A 211 4.81 -3.98 1.76
N LEU A 212 4.91 -4.73 0.67
CA LEU A 212 3.94 -5.77 0.39
C LEU A 212 4.28 -6.94 1.31
N ILE A 213 3.33 -7.31 2.14
CA ILE A 213 3.42 -8.55 2.91
C ILE A 213 3.49 -9.69 1.89
N SER A 214 4.63 -10.38 1.82
CA SER A 214 4.87 -11.50 0.88
C SER A 214 4.80 -12.83 1.61
#